data_c8547c578e7b0f96886291b5b05a7b5a
#
_entry.id   c8547c578e7b0f96886291b5b05a7b5a
#
_cell.length_a   1.000
_cell.length_b   1.000
_cell.length_c   1.000
_cell.angle_alpha   90.00
_cell.angle_beta   90.00
_cell.angle_gamma   90.00
#
_symmetry.space_group_name_H-M   'P 1'
#
loop_
_entity.id
_entity.type
_entity.pdbx_description
1 polymer ?
#
loop_
_entity_poly.entity_id
_entity_poly.type
_entity_poly.pdbx_seq_one_letter_code
_entity_poly.pdbx_strand_id
1 'polypeptide(L)'
;MLKSYGLWFIIILCTLFYWGVKAQTHLWWAENISAYPALFILPLAVVAFISLGLRAWTPMLASIGLIIYFTAIGVPKGMVSKGECRNSVRLFQYNMLFSNQHVDQLIDYLSRVQPDLVLLQEVTAPHLEQLKVLDDVYRYRFGGQPKVGLPSHQLIFSRQPLYGMDVFYIEGYQNLIRGIWQVDEEHPVFLLTAHPPSPRNKEMWLRRNALIQALEYQATQSPTKDILIMGDMNLSANSERFDTLFSGMQTAPIASWPNLPTLTLPSWLQISIDHLWLNSDFAICKRESIDEVIDSDHRAIMTYLNIQ
;
A
#
# COMPACT_ATOMS: atom_id res chain seq x y z
N MET A 1 10.01 10.33 44.71
CA MET A 1 9.91 8.86 44.44
C MET A 1 8.52 8.44 43.97
N LEU A 2 7.41 8.68 44.69
CA LEU A 2 6.06 8.23 44.25
C LEU A 2 5.67 8.68 42.81
N LYS A 3 6.00 9.93 42.42
CA LYS A 3 5.66 10.46 41.10
C LYS A 3 6.35 9.72 39.93
N SER A 4 7.48 9.06 40.17
CA SER A 4 8.21 8.30 39.17
C SER A 4 7.59 6.91 38.90
N TYR A 5 6.94 6.29 39.89
CA TYR A 5 6.34 4.97 39.73
C TYR A 5 5.15 4.98 38.75
N GLY A 6 4.33 6.05 38.80
CA GLY A 6 3.22 6.19 37.84
C GLY A 6 3.70 6.29 36.38
N LEU A 7 4.81 6.99 36.13
CA LEU A 7 5.39 7.11 34.79
C LEU A 7 5.93 5.76 34.30
N TRP A 8 6.65 5.04 35.17
CA TRP A 8 7.13 3.69 34.84
C TRP A 8 5.98 2.71 34.59
N PHE A 9 4.90 2.80 35.35
CA PHE A 9 3.73 1.96 35.14
C PHE A 9 3.15 2.16 33.71
N ILE A 10 3.03 3.42 33.24
CA ILE A 10 2.54 3.70 31.88
C ILE A 10 3.51 3.14 30.81
N ILE A 11 4.83 3.32 30.99
CA ILE A 11 5.84 2.81 30.05
C ILE A 11 5.74 1.28 29.97
N ILE A 12 5.72 0.60 31.11
CA ILE A 12 5.64 -0.86 31.18
C ILE A 12 4.33 -1.34 30.57
N LEU A 13 3.20 -0.73 30.92
CA LEU A 13 1.90 -1.09 30.38
C LEU A 13 1.86 -0.93 28.86
N CYS A 14 2.35 0.18 28.33
CA CYS A 14 2.42 0.44 26.88
C CYS A 14 3.28 -0.62 26.18
N THR A 15 4.43 -0.95 26.73
CA THR A 15 5.35 -1.95 26.18
C THR A 15 4.75 -3.35 26.22
N LEU A 16 4.19 -3.76 27.37
CA LEU A 16 3.55 -5.06 27.52
C LEU A 16 2.31 -5.19 26.64
N PHE A 17 1.54 -4.10 26.50
CA PHE A 17 0.38 -4.08 25.62
C PHE A 17 0.79 -4.29 24.15
N TYR A 18 1.82 -3.57 23.67
CA TYR A 18 2.34 -3.77 22.30
C TYR A 18 2.75 -5.23 22.04
N TRP A 19 3.59 -5.80 22.93
CA TRP A 19 4.05 -7.17 22.74
C TRP A 19 2.93 -8.21 22.93
N GLY A 20 2.00 -7.95 23.85
CA GLY A 20 0.80 -8.77 24.01
C GLY A 20 -0.10 -8.78 22.77
N VAL A 21 -0.30 -7.61 22.16
CA VAL A 21 -1.03 -7.46 20.91
C VAL A 21 -0.28 -8.15 19.77
N LYS A 22 1.03 -7.94 19.66
CA LYS A 22 1.86 -8.57 18.63
C LYS A 22 1.87 -10.09 18.73
N ALA A 23 1.77 -10.67 19.93
CA ALA A 23 1.64 -12.12 20.12
C ALA A 23 0.26 -12.67 19.70
N GLN A 24 -0.71 -11.83 19.35
CA GLN A 24 -2.10 -12.19 19.00
C GLN A 24 -2.49 -11.75 17.59
N THR A 25 -1.54 -11.63 16.66
CA THR A 25 -1.78 -11.13 15.28
C THR A 25 -2.70 -12.04 14.45
N HIS A 26 -3.05 -13.23 14.95
CA HIS A 26 -4.12 -14.05 14.40
C HIS A 26 -5.54 -13.51 14.68
N LEU A 27 -5.67 -12.44 15.48
CA LEU A 27 -6.92 -11.74 15.74
C LEU A 27 -6.93 -10.42 14.95
N TRP A 28 -8.06 -10.12 14.31
CA TRP A 28 -8.22 -8.98 13.42
C TRP A 28 -7.83 -7.61 14.04
N TRP A 29 -8.22 -7.39 15.29
CA TRP A 29 -7.91 -6.13 15.99
C TRP A 29 -6.44 -6.04 16.40
N ALA A 30 -5.84 -7.18 16.75
CA ALA A 30 -4.45 -7.24 17.17
C ALA A 30 -3.51 -7.02 15.98
N GLU A 31 -3.80 -7.62 14.83
CA GLU A 31 -3.07 -7.33 13.59
C GLU A 31 -3.11 -5.84 13.26
N ASN A 32 -4.30 -5.21 13.27
CA ASN A 32 -4.45 -3.80 12.96
C ASN A 32 -3.69 -2.88 13.92
N ILE A 33 -3.74 -3.15 15.23
CA ILE A 33 -3.02 -2.34 16.23
C ILE A 33 -1.51 -2.53 16.11
N SER A 34 -1.02 -3.77 16.01
CA SER A 34 0.41 -4.05 15.94
C SER A 34 1.05 -3.56 14.64
N ALA A 35 0.27 -3.52 13.58
CA ALA A 35 0.70 -3.06 12.26
C ALA A 35 0.91 -1.52 12.17
N TYR A 36 0.47 -0.77 13.21
CA TYR A 36 0.60 0.68 13.25
C TYR A 36 1.37 1.15 14.50
N PRO A 37 2.71 1.01 14.51
CA PRO A 37 3.56 1.31 15.67
C PRO A 37 3.44 2.74 16.18
N ALA A 38 3.08 3.71 15.30
CA ALA A 38 2.90 5.10 15.66
C ALA A 38 1.86 5.33 16.78
N LEU A 39 0.89 4.42 16.95
CA LEU A 39 -0.09 4.49 18.05
C LEU A 39 0.56 4.49 19.44
N PHE A 40 1.75 3.88 19.57
CA PHE A 40 2.48 3.76 20.82
C PHE A 40 3.39 4.96 21.11
N ILE A 41 3.66 5.79 20.10
CA ILE A 41 4.53 6.97 20.25
C ILE A 41 3.87 8.06 21.10
N LEU A 42 2.58 8.32 20.86
CA LEU A 42 1.87 9.41 21.54
C LEU A 42 1.85 9.27 23.08
N PRO A 43 1.44 8.13 23.68
CA PRO A 43 1.47 7.99 25.13
C PRO A 43 2.90 8.09 25.70
N LEU A 44 3.89 7.58 24.98
CA LEU A 44 5.30 7.68 25.40
C LEU A 44 5.82 9.12 25.31
N ALA A 45 5.42 9.90 24.32
CA ALA A 45 5.75 11.31 24.22
C ALA A 45 5.16 12.13 25.36
N VAL A 46 3.92 11.84 25.76
CA VAL A 46 3.28 12.47 26.94
C VAL A 46 4.06 12.12 28.21
N VAL A 47 4.46 10.85 28.39
CA VAL A 47 5.30 10.43 29.54
C VAL A 47 6.64 11.14 29.52
N ALA A 48 7.32 11.24 28.39
CA ALA A 48 8.59 11.94 28.27
C ALA A 48 8.46 13.42 28.64
N PHE A 49 7.41 14.09 28.15
CA PHE A 49 7.14 15.49 28.46
C PHE A 49 6.87 15.73 29.96
N ILE A 50 6.01 14.92 30.59
CA ILE A 50 5.73 15.00 32.04
C ILE A 50 7.00 14.72 32.83
N SER A 51 7.79 13.72 32.42
CA SER A 51 9.07 13.35 33.06
C SER A 51 10.07 14.50 33.04
N LEU A 52 10.15 15.25 31.95
CA LEU A 52 10.99 16.44 31.84
C LEU A 52 10.57 17.50 32.88
N GLY A 53 9.28 17.83 32.97
CA GLY A 53 8.75 18.80 33.94
C GLY A 53 8.99 18.39 35.40
N LEU A 54 8.99 17.09 35.68
CA LEU A 54 9.24 16.53 37.02
C LEU A 54 10.73 16.25 37.27
N ARG A 55 11.63 16.51 36.34
CA ARG A 55 13.06 16.17 36.35
C ARG A 55 13.32 14.68 36.66
N ALA A 56 12.42 13.82 36.16
CA ALA A 56 12.48 12.36 36.28
C ALA A 56 13.24 11.78 35.06
N TRP A 57 14.57 11.84 35.07
CA TRP A 57 15.42 11.55 33.93
C TRP A 57 15.31 10.10 33.44
N THR A 58 15.20 9.12 34.36
CA THR A 58 15.16 7.70 33.95
C THR A 58 13.90 7.32 33.14
N PRO A 59 12.66 7.64 33.55
CA PRO A 59 11.50 7.36 32.72
C PRO A 59 11.47 8.23 31.44
N MET A 60 12.05 9.44 31.46
CA MET A 60 12.19 10.26 30.26
C MET A 60 13.06 9.58 29.22
N LEU A 61 14.27 9.13 29.59
CA LEU A 61 15.18 8.44 28.67
C LEU A 61 14.61 7.11 28.18
N ALA A 62 13.92 6.35 29.03
CA ALA A 62 13.25 5.12 28.64
C ALA A 62 12.15 5.38 27.58
N SER A 63 11.32 6.42 27.81
CA SER A 63 10.28 6.81 26.84
C SER A 63 10.88 7.25 25.50
N ILE A 64 11.95 8.06 25.52
CA ILE A 64 12.64 8.49 24.30
C ILE A 64 13.20 7.27 23.54
N GLY A 65 13.83 6.33 24.25
CA GLY A 65 14.35 5.10 23.65
C GLY A 65 13.27 4.27 22.96
N LEU A 66 12.10 4.14 23.59
CA LEU A 66 10.94 3.45 23.00
C LEU A 66 10.32 4.23 21.83
N ILE A 67 10.27 5.55 21.89
CA ILE A 67 9.82 6.39 20.76
C ILE A 67 10.73 6.15 19.54
N ILE A 68 12.05 6.18 19.74
CA ILE A 68 13.00 5.89 18.66
C ILE A 68 12.78 4.48 18.11
N TYR A 69 12.57 3.49 18.96
CA TYR A 69 12.27 2.11 18.56
C TYR A 69 10.99 2.03 17.72
N PHE A 70 9.86 2.59 18.19
CA PHE A 70 8.59 2.56 17.46
C PHE A 70 8.64 3.36 16.16
N THR A 71 9.38 4.47 16.12
CA THR A 71 9.63 5.21 14.87
C THR A 71 10.41 4.36 13.88
N ALA A 72 11.46 3.67 14.34
CA ALA A 72 12.32 2.86 13.47
C ALA A 72 11.60 1.66 12.85
N ILE A 73 10.72 0.98 13.62
CA ILE A 73 9.93 -0.14 13.12
C ILE A 73 8.69 0.31 12.32
N GLY A 74 8.23 1.56 12.50
CA GLY A 74 7.10 2.12 11.77
C GLY A 74 7.44 2.57 10.35
N VAL A 75 8.72 2.84 10.06
CA VAL A 75 9.16 3.24 8.72
C VAL A 75 9.18 2.01 7.81
N PRO A 76 8.44 2.03 6.69
CA PRO A 76 8.45 0.94 5.73
C PRO A 76 9.87 0.67 5.20
N LYS A 77 10.28 -0.60 5.22
CA LYS A 77 11.60 -1.04 4.75
C LYS A 77 11.47 -1.60 3.33
N GLY A 78 11.60 -0.72 2.33
CA GLY A 78 11.66 -1.15 0.93
C GLY A 78 13.09 -1.49 0.54
N MET A 79 13.30 -2.67 -0.06
CA MET A 79 14.54 -2.96 -0.76
C MET A 79 14.41 -2.48 -2.20
N VAL A 80 15.18 -1.47 -2.56
CA VAL A 80 15.28 -0.93 -3.93
C VAL A 80 16.65 -1.28 -4.47
N SER A 81 16.72 -1.68 -5.72
CA SER A 81 18.00 -1.88 -6.41
C SER A 81 18.80 -0.57 -6.41
N LYS A 82 20.10 -0.63 -6.10
CA LYS A 82 20.98 0.55 -6.09
C LYS A 82 21.42 0.99 -7.50
N GLY A 83 20.78 0.49 -8.55
CA GLY A 83 21.08 0.85 -9.94
C GLY A 83 20.42 2.17 -10.37
N GLU A 84 20.98 2.81 -11.42
CA GLU A 84 20.33 3.94 -12.07
C GLU A 84 19.04 3.47 -12.78
N CYS A 85 17.94 4.22 -12.64
CA CYS A 85 16.68 3.98 -13.36
C CYS A 85 16.79 4.48 -14.81
N ARG A 86 17.68 3.86 -15.62
CA ARG A 86 17.81 4.19 -17.05
C ARG A 86 16.80 3.36 -17.85
N ASN A 87 16.04 4.03 -18.74
CA ASN A 87 15.03 3.39 -19.59
C ASN A 87 14.02 2.54 -18.80
N SER A 88 13.62 3.05 -17.62
CA SER A 88 12.74 2.31 -16.72
C SER A 88 11.31 2.30 -17.23
N VAL A 89 10.66 1.15 -17.06
CA VAL A 89 9.20 1.02 -17.16
C VAL A 89 8.58 1.66 -15.93
N ARG A 90 7.56 2.51 -16.11
CA ARG A 90 6.94 3.31 -15.05
C ARG A 90 5.55 2.81 -14.75
N LEU A 91 5.33 2.47 -13.49
CA LEU A 91 4.03 2.03 -12.98
C LEU A 91 3.48 3.09 -12.04
N PHE A 92 2.24 3.48 -12.23
CA PHE A 92 1.52 4.39 -11.34
C PHE A 92 0.39 3.65 -10.64
N GLN A 93 0.29 3.80 -9.32
CA GLN A 93 -0.73 3.18 -8.49
C GLN A 93 -1.36 4.25 -7.59
N TYR A 94 -2.70 4.29 -7.55
CA TYR A 94 -3.40 5.25 -6.72
C TYR A 94 -4.79 4.75 -6.30
N ASN A 95 -5.03 4.62 -5.00
CA ASN A 95 -6.37 4.62 -4.44
C ASN A 95 -6.82 6.09 -4.38
N MET A 96 -7.76 6.46 -5.25
CA MET A 96 -8.11 7.86 -5.45
C MET A 96 -9.20 8.37 -4.51
N LEU A 97 -9.72 7.53 -3.62
CA LEU A 97 -10.84 7.78 -2.71
C LEU A 97 -12.18 7.99 -3.46
N PHE A 98 -13.22 7.30 -3.05
CA PHE A 98 -14.57 7.38 -3.67
C PHE A 98 -15.15 8.80 -3.75
N SER A 99 -14.78 9.68 -2.81
CA SER A 99 -15.27 11.05 -2.72
C SER A 99 -14.34 12.10 -3.34
N ASN A 100 -13.26 11.70 -4.00
CA ASN A 100 -12.30 12.62 -4.65
C ASN A 100 -13.01 13.53 -5.65
N GLN A 101 -12.77 14.84 -5.55
CA GLN A 101 -13.34 15.85 -6.42
C GLN A 101 -12.30 16.52 -7.35
N HIS A 102 -11.03 16.18 -7.20
CA HIS A 102 -9.90 16.76 -7.94
C HIS A 102 -9.31 15.78 -8.97
N VAL A 103 -10.21 15.09 -9.70
CA VAL A 103 -9.83 14.15 -10.77
C VAL A 103 -9.07 14.85 -11.92
N ASP A 104 -9.32 16.13 -12.12
CA ASP A 104 -8.62 17.00 -13.07
C ASP A 104 -7.11 17.02 -12.84
N GLN A 105 -6.66 17.12 -11.60
CA GLN A 105 -5.22 17.11 -11.26
C GLN A 105 -4.57 15.74 -11.57
N LEU A 106 -5.30 14.64 -11.32
CA LEU A 106 -4.85 13.31 -11.71
C LEU A 106 -4.72 13.19 -13.23
N ILE A 107 -5.71 13.69 -13.97
CA ILE A 107 -5.72 13.70 -15.45
C ILE A 107 -4.51 14.51 -15.96
N ASP A 108 -4.29 15.70 -15.46
CA ASP A 108 -3.17 16.55 -15.86
C ASP A 108 -1.82 15.87 -15.58
N TYR A 109 -1.69 15.26 -14.39
CA TYR A 109 -0.49 14.51 -14.02
C TYR A 109 -0.24 13.34 -14.98
N LEU A 110 -1.24 12.48 -15.19
CA LEU A 110 -1.12 11.30 -16.04
C LEU A 110 -0.90 11.66 -17.51
N SER A 111 -1.53 12.74 -18.01
CA SER A 111 -1.34 13.23 -19.39
C SER A 111 0.08 13.76 -19.61
N ARG A 112 0.69 14.37 -18.61
CA ARG A 112 2.04 14.94 -18.67
C ARG A 112 3.12 13.88 -18.46
N VAL A 113 2.97 13.02 -17.44
CA VAL A 113 4.00 12.06 -17.05
C VAL A 113 3.93 10.78 -17.86
N GLN A 114 2.72 10.36 -18.27
CA GLN A 114 2.46 9.19 -19.10
C GLN A 114 3.16 7.92 -18.60
N PRO A 115 2.87 7.41 -17.38
CA PRO A 115 3.36 6.09 -16.95
C PRO A 115 2.95 4.99 -17.93
N ASP A 116 3.71 3.91 -17.99
CA ASP A 116 3.46 2.80 -18.91
C ASP A 116 2.23 1.97 -18.51
N LEU A 117 2.04 1.80 -17.20
CA LEU A 117 0.86 1.15 -16.61
C LEU A 117 0.34 2.00 -15.45
N VAL A 118 -0.99 2.17 -15.40
CA VAL A 118 -1.71 2.91 -14.35
C VAL A 118 -2.76 2.01 -13.74
N LEU A 119 -2.74 1.86 -12.42
CA LEU A 119 -3.81 1.24 -11.63
C LEU A 119 -4.47 2.30 -10.78
N LEU A 120 -5.75 2.53 -11.01
CA LEU A 120 -6.61 3.37 -10.16
C LEU A 120 -7.58 2.50 -9.38
N GLN A 121 -7.79 2.82 -8.11
CA GLN A 121 -8.71 2.13 -7.22
C GLN A 121 -9.66 3.13 -6.57
N GLU A 122 -10.81 2.65 -6.08
CA GLU A 122 -11.95 3.44 -5.62
C GLU A 122 -12.55 4.35 -6.71
N VAL A 123 -12.45 3.91 -7.97
CA VAL A 123 -13.04 4.61 -9.11
C VAL A 123 -14.56 4.46 -9.09
N THR A 124 -15.26 5.58 -9.18
CA THR A 124 -16.74 5.62 -9.31
C THR A 124 -17.16 5.86 -10.77
N ALA A 125 -18.45 5.71 -11.07
CA ALA A 125 -18.97 6.03 -12.41
C ALA A 125 -18.74 7.51 -12.81
N PRO A 126 -18.94 8.50 -11.92
CA PRO A 126 -18.57 9.89 -12.23
C PRO A 126 -17.06 10.09 -12.49
N HIS A 127 -16.18 9.42 -11.73
CA HIS A 127 -14.73 9.45 -11.99
C HIS A 127 -14.41 8.87 -13.36
N LEU A 128 -15.02 7.73 -13.71
CA LEU A 128 -14.81 7.09 -15.02
C LEU A 128 -15.16 8.02 -16.19
N GLU A 129 -16.26 8.78 -16.09
CA GLU A 129 -16.64 9.72 -17.13
C GLU A 129 -15.59 10.82 -17.36
N GLN A 130 -14.99 11.34 -16.28
CA GLN A 130 -13.92 12.33 -16.37
C GLN A 130 -12.62 11.71 -16.91
N LEU A 131 -12.29 10.48 -16.45
CA LEU A 131 -11.06 9.78 -16.85
C LEU A 131 -11.06 9.31 -18.32
N LYS A 132 -12.20 9.32 -19.02
CA LYS A 132 -12.26 8.94 -20.46
C LYS A 132 -11.35 9.78 -21.34
N VAL A 133 -11.05 11.01 -20.97
CA VAL A 133 -10.10 11.86 -21.72
C VAL A 133 -8.70 11.22 -21.80
N LEU A 134 -8.35 10.35 -20.87
CA LEU A 134 -7.09 9.60 -20.88
C LEU A 134 -7.05 8.49 -21.95
N ASP A 135 -8.19 8.12 -22.58
CA ASP A 135 -8.22 7.16 -23.70
C ASP A 135 -7.40 7.66 -24.90
N ASP A 136 -7.18 8.98 -25.02
CA ASP A 136 -6.32 9.58 -26.05
C ASP A 136 -4.81 9.37 -25.74
N VAL A 137 -4.46 9.16 -24.45
CA VAL A 137 -3.09 8.95 -24.00
C VAL A 137 -2.78 7.45 -23.87
N TYR A 138 -3.74 6.68 -23.33
CA TYR A 138 -3.60 5.25 -23.06
C TYR A 138 -4.43 4.43 -24.04
N ARG A 139 -3.74 3.77 -24.95
CA ARG A 139 -4.40 2.97 -26.00
C ARG A 139 -5.17 1.77 -25.45
N TYR A 140 -4.77 1.26 -24.31
CA TYR A 140 -5.35 0.07 -23.70
C TYR A 140 -5.93 0.39 -22.33
N ARG A 141 -7.14 -0.11 -22.08
CA ARG A 141 -7.86 0.07 -20.82
C ARG A 141 -8.61 -1.20 -20.45
N PHE A 142 -8.60 -1.53 -19.16
CA PHE A 142 -9.48 -2.56 -18.59
C PHE A 142 -10.23 -1.99 -17.37
N GLY A 143 -11.53 -2.16 -17.38
CA GLY A 143 -12.49 -1.51 -16.47
C GLY A 143 -13.27 -0.41 -17.20
N GLY A 144 -14.55 -0.24 -16.83
CA GLY A 144 -15.46 0.74 -17.41
C GLY A 144 -16.09 0.32 -18.75
N GLN A 145 -15.75 -0.84 -19.31
CA GLN A 145 -16.44 -1.36 -20.49
C GLN A 145 -17.86 -1.82 -20.11
N PRO A 146 -18.87 -1.72 -21.02
CA PRO A 146 -20.27 -2.04 -20.69
C PRO A 146 -20.49 -3.45 -20.11
N LYS A 147 -19.68 -4.43 -20.51
CA LYS A 147 -19.79 -5.83 -20.03
C LYS A 147 -18.93 -6.13 -18.82
N VAL A 148 -17.96 -5.30 -18.50
CA VAL A 148 -16.98 -5.50 -17.41
C VAL A 148 -17.33 -4.64 -16.20
N GLY A 149 -17.81 -3.41 -16.43
CA GLY A 149 -18.00 -2.42 -15.38
C GLY A 149 -16.69 -2.01 -14.69
N LEU A 150 -16.75 -1.69 -13.42
CA LEU A 150 -15.59 -1.38 -12.59
C LEU A 150 -15.39 -2.50 -11.55
N PRO A 151 -14.62 -3.56 -11.86
CA PRO A 151 -14.44 -4.71 -10.96
C PRO A 151 -13.77 -4.27 -9.66
N SER A 152 -14.48 -4.40 -8.53
CA SER A 152 -14.04 -3.88 -7.22
C SER A 152 -13.54 -2.44 -7.28
N HIS A 153 -14.20 -1.60 -8.10
CA HIS A 153 -13.85 -0.19 -8.30
C HIS A 153 -12.43 0.05 -8.83
N GLN A 154 -11.89 -0.91 -9.59
CA GLN A 154 -10.56 -0.81 -10.20
C GLN A 154 -10.64 -0.42 -11.67
N LEU A 155 -9.66 0.37 -12.12
CA LEU A 155 -9.47 0.80 -13.50
C LEU A 155 -7.99 0.73 -13.86
N ILE A 156 -7.68 0.08 -14.97
CA ILE A 156 -6.32 -0.06 -15.48
C ILE A 156 -6.20 0.67 -16.81
N PHE A 157 -5.19 1.53 -16.94
CA PHE A 157 -4.75 2.09 -18.20
C PHE A 157 -3.35 1.59 -18.54
N SER A 158 -3.08 1.37 -19.82
CA SER A 158 -1.77 0.97 -20.29
C SER A 158 -1.47 1.60 -21.67
N ARG A 159 -0.19 1.95 -21.86
CA ARG A 159 0.34 2.34 -23.16
C ARG A 159 0.66 1.11 -24.02
N GLN A 160 0.97 0.00 -23.38
CA GLN A 160 1.28 -1.28 -23.97
C GLN A 160 0.06 -2.21 -23.98
N PRO A 161 0.05 -3.23 -24.86
CA PRO A 161 -1.10 -4.14 -24.98
C PRO A 161 -1.46 -4.86 -23.68
N LEU A 162 -2.78 -5.00 -23.47
CA LEU A 162 -3.37 -5.84 -22.43
C LEU A 162 -4.11 -6.99 -23.11
N TYR A 163 -3.71 -8.24 -22.83
CA TYR A 163 -4.31 -9.45 -23.41
C TYR A 163 -4.97 -10.33 -22.38
N GLY A 164 -6.07 -10.98 -22.76
CA GLY A 164 -6.74 -11.96 -21.94
C GLY A 164 -7.17 -11.41 -20.56
N MET A 165 -7.43 -10.11 -20.48
CA MET A 165 -7.87 -9.50 -19.23
C MET A 165 -9.21 -10.06 -18.80
N ASP A 166 -9.28 -10.51 -17.56
CA ASP A 166 -10.42 -11.20 -16.98
C ASP A 166 -10.62 -10.79 -15.51
N VAL A 167 -11.85 -10.94 -15.04
CA VAL A 167 -12.23 -10.73 -13.65
C VAL A 167 -12.42 -12.07 -12.98
N PHE A 168 -11.58 -12.38 -12.02
CA PHE A 168 -11.76 -13.58 -11.21
C PHE A 168 -12.72 -13.26 -10.06
N TYR A 169 -13.90 -13.86 -10.12
CA TYR A 169 -14.97 -13.66 -9.15
C TYR A 169 -14.80 -14.60 -7.97
N ILE A 170 -14.91 -14.05 -6.77
CA ILE A 170 -15.01 -14.81 -5.53
C ILE A 170 -16.38 -14.48 -4.94
N GLU A 171 -17.25 -15.50 -4.86
CA GLU A 171 -18.61 -15.32 -4.37
C GLU A 171 -18.65 -14.64 -2.99
N GLY A 172 -19.44 -13.57 -2.88
CA GLY A 172 -19.55 -12.78 -1.66
C GLY A 172 -18.33 -11.92 -1.29
N TYR A 173 -17.30 -11.85 -2.16
CA TYR A 173 -16.05 -11.10 -1.93
C TYR A 173 -15.79 -10.10 -3.06
N GLN A 174 -14.82 -9.21 -2.83
CA GLN A 174 -14.26 -8.40 -3.90
C GLN A 174 -13.57 -9.28 -4.94
N ASN A 175 -13.50 -8.76 -6.16
CA ASN A 175 -12.92 -9.46 -7.29
C ASN A 175 -11.46 -9.06 -7.47
N LEU A 176 -10.66 -9.93 -8.05
CA LEU A 176 -9.36 -9.58 -8.58
C LEU A 176 -9.41 -9.48 -10.12
N ILE A 177 -8.53 -8.68 -10.67
CA ILE A 177 -8.31 -8.58 -12.12
C ILE A 177 -7.03 -9.33 -12.44
N ARG A 178 -7.05 -10.12 -13.53
CA ARG A 178 -5.89 -10.82 -14.05
C ARG A 178 -5.82 -10.69 -15.56
N GLY A 179 -4.62 -10.82 -16.10
CA GLY A 179 -4.38 -10.81 -17.54
C GLY A 179 -2.92 -10.68 -17.88
N ILE A 180 -2.59 -10.49 -19.15
CA ILE A 180 -1.21 -10.30 -19.61
C ILE A 180 -1.01 -8.84 -19.99
N TRP A 181 -0.04 -8.20 -19.36
CA TRP A 181 0.50 -6.93 -19.77
C TRP A 181 1.74 -7.16 -20.60
N GLN A 182 1.70 -6.80 -21.90
CA GLN A 182 2.82 -6.97 -22.80
C GLN A 182 3.73 -5.74 -22.72
N VAL A 183 4.73 -5.79 -21.86
CA VAL A 183 5.65 -4.65 -21.62
C VAL A 183 6.39 -4.26 -22.90
N ASP A 184 6.94 -5.25 -23.60
CA ASP A 184 7.53 -5.19 -24.94
C ASP A 184 7.37 -6.55 -25.63
N GLU A 185 8.02 -6.76 -26.80
CA GLU A 185 7.87 -7.99 -27.59
C GLU A 185 8.34 -9.26 -26.85
N GLU A 186 9.30 -9.14 -25.92
CA GLU A 186 9.94 -10.26 -25.24
C GLU A 186 9.42 -10.49 -23.81
N HIS A 187 8.75 -9.48 -23.20
CA HIS A 187 8.38 -9.50 -21.79
C HIS A 187 6.86 -9.46 -21.57
N PRO A 188 6.17 -10.60 -21.72
CA PRO A 188 4.77 -10.74 -21.25
C PRO A 188 4.76 -10.92 -19.73
N VAL A 189 4.04 -10.04 -19.03
CA VAL A 189 3.92 -10.04 -17.56
C VAL A 189 2.51 -10.43 -17.17
N PHE A 190 2.36 -11.46 -16.32
CA PHE A 190 1.08 -11.79 -15.74
C PHE A 190 0.72 -10.74 -14.66
N LEU A 191 -0.22 -9.88 -15.01
CA LEU A 191 -0.71 -8.81 -14.14
C LEU A 191 -1.85 -9.32 -13.27
N LEU A 192 -1.70 -9.13 -11.96
CA LEU A 192 -2.71 -9.37 -10.94
C LEU A 192 -2.97 -8.11 -10.16
N THR A 193 -4.23 -7.66 -10.08
CA THR A 193 -4.59 -6.52 -9.24
C THR A 193 -5.78 -6.85 -8.33
N ALA A 194 -5.77 -6.32 -7.12
CA ALA A 194 -6.86 -6.48 -6.18
C ALA A 194 -7.01 -5.25 -5.29
N HIS A 195 -8.23 -5.08 -4.77
CA HIS A 195 -8.56 -4.11 -3.74
C HIS A 195 -9.43 -4.80 -2.68
N PRO A 196 -8.81 -5.55 -1.75
CA PRO A 196 -9.53 -6.18 -0.66
C PRO A 196 -10.10 -5.15 0.32
N PRO A 197 -11.16 -5.50 1.07
CA PRO A 197 -11.81 -4.55 1.98
C PRO A 197 -10.90 -4.17 3.15
N SER A 198 -11.03 -2.93 3.61
CA SER A 198 -10.38 -2.47 4.84
C SER A 198 -10.84 -3.30 6.05
N PRO A 199 -9.93 -3.83 6.89
CA PRO A 199 -10.21 -4.78 7.96
C PRO A 199 -10.80 -4.10 9.20
N ARG A 200 -11.93 -3.37 9.05
CA ARG A 200 -12.60 -2.62 10.12
C ARG A 200 -13.30 -3.49 11.16
N ASN A 201 -13.53 -4.76 10.83
CA ASN A 201 -14.10 -5.77 11.72
C ASN A 201 -13.60 -7.17 11.30
N LYS A 202 -13.98 -8.20 12.08
CA LYS A 202 -13.54 -9.59 11.84
C LYS A 202 -13.97 -10.11 10.47
N GLU A 203 -15.19 -9.79 10.02
CA GLU A 203 -15.70 -10.26 8.72
C GLU A 203 -14.87 -9.65 7.57
N MET A 204 -14.68 -8.33 7.56
CA MET A 204 -13.89 -7.65 6.55
C MET A 204 -12.43 -8.10 6.55
N TRP A 205 -11.86 -8.36 7.73
CA TRP A 205 -10.53 -8.93 7.86
C TRP A 205 -10.42 -10.32 7.24
N LEU A 206 -11.43 -11.22 7.46
CA LEU A 206 -11.46 -12.53 6.84
C LEU A 206 -11.60 -12.43 5.31
N ARG A 207 -12.44 -11.51 4.81
CA ARG A 207 -12.63 -11.27 3.38
C ARG A 207 -11.36 -10.75 2.72
N ARG A 208 -10.67 -9.78 3.35
CA ARG A 208 -9.36 -9.30 2.91
C ARG A 208 -8.37 -10.46 2.77
N ASN A 209 -8.26 -11.28 3.81
CA ASN A 209 -7.33 -12.39 3.85
C ASN A 209 -7.65 -13.46 2.80
N ALA A 210 -8.93 -13.75 2.56
CA ALA A 210 -9.34 -14.67 1.52
C ALA A 210 -8.98 -14.16 0.11
N LEU A 211 -9.15 -12.86 -0.15
CA LEU A 211 -8.78 -12.28 -1.45
C LEU A 211 -7.27 -12.28 -1.67
N ILE A 212 -6.47 -11.99 -0.63
CA ILE A 212 -5.00 -12.08 -0.70
C ILE A 212 -4.58 -13.54 -0.96
N GLN A 213 -5.21 -14.52 -0.30
CA GLN A 213 -4.94 -15.95 -0.57
C GLN A 213 -5.29 -16.34 -2.00
N ALA A 214 -6.39 -15.79 -2.55
CA ALA A 214 -6.73 -15.99 -3.95
C ALA A 214 -5.69 -15.38 -4.91
N LEU A 215 -5.11 -14.21 -4.59
CA LEU A 215 -3.99 -13.64 -5.34
C LEU A 215 -2.77 -14.57 -5.32
N GLU A 216 -2.40 -15.10 -4.14
CA GLU A 216 -1.30 -16.07 -4.01
C GLU A 216 -1.55 -17.30 -4.89
N TYR A 217 -2.77 -17.85 -4.84
CA TYR A 217 -3.14 -18.98 -5.70
C TYR A 217 -3.05 -18.64 -7.19
N GLN A 218 -3.59 -17.47 -7.61
CA GLN A 218 -3.55 -17.05 -9.00
C GLN A 218 -2.09 -16.82 -9.49
N ALA A 219 -1.23 -16.31 -8.63
CA ALA A 219 0.19 -16.17 -8.95
C ALA A 219 0.87 -17.53 -9.26
N THR A 220 0.49 -18.60 -8.55
CA THR A 220 0.99 -19.96 -8.86
C THR A 220 0.47 -20.51 -10.18
N GLN A 221 -0.61 -19.96 -10.73
CA GLN A 221 -1.21 -20.34 -12.00
C GLN A 221 -0.75 -19.45 -13.16
N SER A 222 0.29 -18.66 -12.97
CA SER A 222 0.78 -17.73 -14.01
C SER A 222 1.09 -18.44 -15.32
N PRO A 223 0.58 -17.95 -16.46
CA PRO A 223 0.93 -18.48 -17.78
C PRO A 223 2.28 -17.95 -18.29
N THR A 224 2.88 -17.00 -17.59
CA THR A 224 4.16 -16.37 -17.94
C THR A 224 5.18 -16.52 -16.82
N LYS A 225 6.47 -16.37 -17.15
CA LYS A 225 7.55 -16.34 -16.17
C LYS A 225 7.43 -15.14 -15.24
N ASP A 226 7.08 -13.99 -15.80
CA ASP A 226 7.07 -12.71 -15.11
C ASP A 226 5.68 -12.42 -14.54
N ILE A 227 5.64 -12.06 -13.26
CA ILE A 227 4.41 -11.79 -12.51
C ILE A 227 4.53 -10.43 -11.84
N LEU A 228 3.49 -9.60 -11.99
CA LEU A 228 3.32 -8.33 -11.29
C LEU A 228 2.00 -8.37 -10.52
N ILE A 229 2.10 -8.18 -9.22
CA ILE A 229 0.95 -8.05 -8.33
C ILE A 229 0.94 -6.64 -7.76
N MET A 230 -0.16 -5.92 -7.87
CA MET A 230 -0.25 -4.56 -7.33
C MET A 230 -1.67 -4.20 -6.87
N GLY A 231 -1.75 -3.30 -5.90
CA GLY A 231 -3.00 -2.77 -5.37
C GLY A 231 -2.91 -2.30 -3.93
N ASP A 232 -3.95 -1.60 -3.49
CA ASP A 232 -4.20 -1.36 -2.06
C ASP A 232 -4.69 -2.68 -1.45
N MET A 233 -3.82 -3.31 -0.69
CA MET A 233 -4.11 -4.60 -0.05
C MET A 233 -4.78 -4.44 1.31
N ASN A 234 -4.94 -3.22 1.81
CA ASN A 234 -5.45 -2.96 3.15
C ASN A 234 -4.75 -3.82 4.23
N LEU A 235 -3.48 -4.14 3.97
CA LEU A 235 -2.58 -4.90 4.83
C LEU A 235 -1.31 -4.10 5.00
N SER A 236 -0.95 -3.78 6.24
CA SER A 236 0.29 -3.04 6.51
C SER A 236 1.53 -3.90 6.24
N ALA A 237 2.58 -3.27 5.68
CA ALA A 237 3.90 -3.90 5.58
C ALA A 237 4.55 -4.21 6.94
N ASN A 238 3.99 -3.70 8.04
CA ASN A 238 4.42 -4.03 9.40
C ASN A 238 3.68 -5.25 9.98
N SER A 239 2.72 -5.83 9.25
CA SER A 239 2.04 -7.06 9.64
C SER A 239 2.95 -8.27 9.42
N GLU A 240 2.96 -9.21 10.38
CA GLU A 240 3.68 -10.48 10.23
C GLU A 240 3.23 -11.29 9.01
N ARG A 241 1.96 -11.13 8.61
CA ARG A 241 1.43 -11.76 7.42
C ARG A 241 2.12 -11.24 6.14
N PHE A 242 2.46 -9.95 6.09
CA PHE A 242 3.12 -9.37 4.93
C PHE A 242 4.44 -10.07 4.60
N ASP A 243 5.23 -10.41 5.62
CA ASP A 243 6.53 -11.06 5.46
C ASP A 243 6.43 -12.48 4.87
N THR A 244 5.25 -13.09 4.91
CA THR A 244 5.02 -14.45 4.39
C THR A 244 4.41 -14.47 3.00
N LEU A 245 3.91 -13.32 2.50
CA LEU A 245 3.24 -13.25 1.20
C LEU A 245 4.25 -13.27 0.05
N PHE A 246 3.85 -13.95 -1.03
CA PHE A 246 4.56 -13.96 -2.31
C PHE A 246 6.06 -14.22 -2.16
N SER A 247 6.41 -15.27 -1.42
CA SER A 247 7.80 -15.63 -1.11
C SER A 247 8.67 -15.68 -2.36
N GLY A 248 9.84 -15.04 -2.31
CA GLY A 248 10.77 -14.95 -3.43
C GLY A 248 10.49 -13.81 -4.42
N MET A 249 9.38 -13.06 -4.27
CA MET A 249 9.13 -11.87 -5.07
C MET A 249 9.78 -10.62 -4.45
N GLN A 250 10.21 -9.71 -5.31
CA GLN A 250 10.71 -8.39 -4.90
C GLN A 250 9.53 -7.52 -4.47
N THR A 251 9.71 -6.73 -3.43
CA THR A 251 8.77 -5.70 -3.00
C THR A 251 9.53 -4.53 -2.39
N ALA A 252 8.94 -3.34 -2.45
CA ALA A 252 9.52 -2.12 -1.89
C ALA A 252 8.39 -1.30 -1.22
N PRO A 253 7.96 -1.66 0.00
CA PRO A 253 6.93 -0.93 0.71
C PRO A 253 7.28 0.54 0.89
N ILE A 254 6.29 1.41 0.67
CA ILE A 254 6.41 2.86 0.84
C ILE A 254 5.22 3.38 1.65
N ALA A 255 5.45 4.37 2.50
CA ALA A 255 4.40 5.00 3.28
C ALA A 255 3.34 5.64 2.36
N SER A 256 2.09 5.17 2.46
CA SER A 256 1.01 5.61 1.58
C SER A 256 -0.25 6.07 2.31
N TRP A 257 -0.47 5.59 3.54
CA TRP A 257 -1.68 5.86 4.32
C TRP A 257 -1.37 6.10 5.82
N PRO A 258 -2.09 6.99 6.54
CA PRO A 258 -3.03 7.97 6.01
C PRO A 258 -2.31 9.14 5.34
N ASN A 259 -2.94 9.71 4.32
CA ASN A 259 -2.55 10.97 3.72
C ASN A 259 -3.57 12.05 4.11
N LEU A 260 -3.09 13.21 4.53
CA LEU A 260 -3.96 14.35 4.89
C LEU A 260 -3.73 15.46 3.87
N PRO A 261 -4.75 15.89 3.12
CA PRO A 261 -4.59 16.88 2.04
C PRO A 261 -3.94 18.19 2.47
N THR A 262 -4.09 18.57 3.74
CA THR A 262 -3.61 19.85 4.29
C THR A 262 -2.35 19.74 5.14
N LEU A 263 -1.86 18.52 5.40
CA LEU A 263 -0.73 18.29 6.30
C LEU A 263 0.15 17.16 5.80
N THR A 264 1.40 17.48 5.46
CA THR A 264 2.39 16.45 5.14
C THR A 264 2.78 15.69 6.41
N LEU A 265 2.34 14.45 6.50
CA LEU A 265 2.71 13.56 7.59
C LEU A 265 4.11 12.97 7.35
N PRO A 266 4.95 12.89 8.39
CA PRO A 266 6.20 12.14 8.28
C PRO A 266 5.93 10.64 8.11
N SER A 267 6.80 9.94 7.40
CA SER A 267 6.61 8.53 7.00
C SER A 267 6.40 7.57 8.18
N TRP A 268 6.92 7.88 9.37
CA TRP A 268 6.73 7.07 10.56
C TRP A 268 5.32 7.16 11.18
N LEU A 269 4.53 8.17 10.77
CA LEU A 269 3.09 8.28 11.08
C LEU A 269 2.21 7.64 10.01
N GLN A 270 2.79 7.07 8.99
CA GLN A 270 2.08 6.43 7.89
C GLN A 270 2.44 4.95 7.82
N ILE A 271 1.57 4.15 7.24
CA ILE A 271 1.83 2.75 6.93
C ILE A 271 1.80 2.53 5.43
N SER A 272 2.46 1.47 4.99
CA SER A 272 2.39 1.00 3.61
C SER A 272 1.26 -0.02 3.49
N ILE A 273 0.23 0.28 2.72
CA ILE A 273 -0.87 -0.64 2.41
C ILE A 273 -1.09 -0.79 0.89
N ASP A 274 -0.52 0.13 0.12
CA ASP A 274 -0.46 0.10 -1.34
C ASP A 274 0.81 -0.63 -1.77
N HIS A 275 0.65 -1.88 -2.18
CA HIS A 275 1.77 -2.79 -2.42
C HIS A 275 2.00 -3.09 -3.89
N LEU A 276 3.22 -3.55 -4.14
CA LEU A 276 3.65 -4.15 -5.38
C LEU A 276 4.58 -5.33 -5.06
N TRP A 277 4.35 -6.47 -5.70
CA TRP A 277 5.28 -7.60 -5.73
C TRP A 277 5.58 -7.95 -7.17
N LEU A 278 6.84 -8.29 -7.41
CA LEU A 278 7.36 -8.58 -8.74
C LEU A 278 8.34 -9.73 -8.65
N ASN A 279 8.11 -10.78 -9.44
CA ASN A 279 9.15 -11.76 -9.70
C ASN A 279 9.56 -11.57 -11.14
N SER A 280 10.84 -11.52 -11.49
CA SER A 280 11.21 -11.51 -12.90
C SER A 280 12.62 -11.05 -13.19
N ASP A 281 12.90 -10.90 -14.49
CA ASP A 281 14.06 -10.17 -15.02
C ASP A 281 13.94 -8.64 -14.86
N PHE A 282 12.87 -8.14 -14.21
CA PHE A 282 12.74 -6.74 -13.82
C PHE A 282 13.24 -6.53 -12.40
N ALA A 283 13.83 -5.37 -12.15
CA ALA A 283 14.22 -4.93 -10.82
C ALA A 283 13.53 -3.62 -10.44
N ILE A 284 13.00 -3.55 -9.23
CA ILE A 284 12.50 -2.27 -8.68
C ILE A 284 13.71 -1.39 -8.41
N CYS A 285 13.91 -0.34 -9.22
CA CYS A 285 15.03 0.57 -9.04
C CYS A 285 14.67 1.81 -8.22
N LYS A 286 13.42 2.25 -8.27
CA LYS A 286 12.91 3.37 -7.48
C LYS A 286 11.42 3.18 -7.20
N ARG A 287 10.98 3.57 -6.03
CA ARG A 287 9.57 3.72 -5.68
C ARG A 287 9.37 4.97 -4.84
N GLU A 288 8.45 5.84 -5.23
CA GLU A 288 8.23 7.12 -4.57
C GLU A 288 6.76 7.50 -4.51
N SER A 289 6.39 8.25 -3.48
CA SER A 289 5.07 8.87 -3.38
C SER A 289 5.04 10.17 -4.17
N ILE A 290 3.88 10.44 -4.78
CA ILE A 290 3.63 11.63 -5.60
C ILE A 290 2.70 12.56 -4.82
N ASP A 291 3.16 13.79 -4.59
CA ASP A 291 2.43 14.81 -3.83
C ASP A 291 1.60 15.75 -4.75
N GLU A 292 1.77 15.65 -6.08
CA GLU A 292 1.06 16.48 -7.06
C GLU A 292 -0.41 16.06 -7.24
N VAL A 293 -0.77 14.85 -6.81
CA VAL A 293 -2.14 14.31 -6.90
C VAL A 293 -2.74 14.32 -5.51
N ILE A 294 -3.83 15.00 -5.32
CA ILE A 294 -4.44 15.29 -4.01
C ILE A 294 -5.86 14.74 -3.87
N ASP A 295 -6.49 15.01 -2.72
CA ASP A 295 -7.87 14.69 -2.36
C ASP A 295 -8.13 13.20 -2.17
N SER A 296 -7.10 12.48 -1.73
CA SER A 296 -7.23 11.12 -1.23
C SER A 296 -6.56 10.98 0.12
N ASP A 297 -7.07 10.06 0.93
CA ASP A 297 -6.42 9.60 2.15
C ASP A 297 -5.26 8.61 1.88
N HIS A 298 -4.98 8.32 0.61
CA HIS A 298 -3.79 7.63 0.13
C HIS A 298 -2.87 8.58 -0.65
N ARG A 299 -1.58 8.28 -0.66
CA ARG A 299 -0.61 8.90 -1.56
C ARG A 299 -0.53 8.10 -2.85
N ALA A 300 -0.51 8.79 -3.98
CA ALA A 300 -0.20 8.15 -5.25
C ALA A 300 1.26 7.67 -5.26
N ILE A 301 1.53 6.56 -5.94
CA ILE A 301 2.86 5.92 -5.94
C ILE A 301 3.33 5.73 -7.38
N MET A 302 4.56 6.17 -7.65
CA MET A 302 5.29 5.87 -8.87
C MET A 302 6.35 4.81 -8.58
N THR A 303 6.39 3.76 -9.39
CA THR A 303 7.41 2.72 -9.34
C THR A 303 8.14 2.67 -10.68
N TYR A 304 9.45 2.60 -10.61
CA TYR A 304 10.35 2.50 -11.77
C TYR A 304 10.99 1.13 -11.77
N LEU A 305 10.82 0.40 -12.86
CA LEU A 305 11.38 -0.93 -13.07
C LEU A 305 12.46 -0.88 -14.15
N ASN A 306 13.60 -1.47 -13.90
CA ASN A 306 14.59 -1.75 -14.93
C ASN A 306 14.41 -3.18 -15.43
N ILE A 307 14.52 -3.38 -16.74
CA ILE A 307 14.69 -4.71 -17.36
C ILE A 307 16.15 -5.10 -17.16
N GLN A 308 16.41 -6.29 -16.64
CA GLN A 308 17.75 -6.82 -16.38
C GLN A 308 18.30 -7.60 -17.58
#